data_32646288cb64abc7c55385ebc591dfe4
#
_entry.id   32646288cb64abc7c55385ebc591dfe4
#
_cell.length_a   1.000
_cell.length_b   1.000
_cell.length_c   1.000
_cell.angle_alpha   90.00
_cell.angle_beta   90.00
_cell.angle_gamma   90.00
#
_symmetry.space_group_name_H-M   'P 1'
#
loop_
_entity.id
_entity.type
_entity.pdbx_description
1 polymer ?
#
loop_
_entity_poly.entity_id
_entity_poly.type
_entity_poly.pdbx_seq_one_letter_code
_entity_poly.pdbx_strand_id
1 'polypeptide(L)'
;MKKFLLTIPLALVLLSACGPKQVFEYPFQDPRLKIEDRVENLISLLTPEEKVGLMMNKSISVDRLGIPSYNWWSEACHGVREDGYTVYPQPIGMAAAFNPQQMYDVFSQVSDEARANWNRSDHDIFNVPMGVTY
;
A
#
# COMPACT_ATOMS: atom_id res chain seq x y z
N MET A 1 47.10 -6.99 -40.70
CA MET A 1 46.43 -7.03 -39.39
C MET A 1 44.93 -6.91 -39.61
N LYS A 2 44.19 -8.02 -39.52
CA LYS A 2 42.75 -8.08 -39.80
C LYS A 2 41.99 -7.71 -38.49
N LYS A 3 41.25 -6.61 -38.50
CA LYS A 3 40.35 -6.22 -37.40
C LYS A 3 39.11 -7.11 -37.48
N PHE A 4 38.97 -8.03 -36.53
CA PHE A 4 37.76 -8.81 -36.33
C PHE A 4 36.76 -7.89 -35.59
N LEU A 5 35.74 -7.36 -36.29
CA LEU A 5 34.60 -6.70 -35.66
C LEU A 5 33.72 -7.80 -35.02
N LEU A 6 33.70 -7.81 -33.71
CA LEU A 6 32.79 -8.65 -32.92
C LEU A 6 31.41 -8.04 -32.94
N THR A 7 30.59 -8.36 -33.92
CA THR A 7 29.18 -8.06 -33.95
C THR A 7 28.43 -9.09 -33.07
N ILE A 8 28.31 -8.81 -31.79
CA ILE A 8 27.40 -9.57 -30.92
C ILE A 8 25.99 -9.27 -31.41
N PRO A 9 25.17 -10.28 -31.76
CA PRO A 9 23.84 -10.03 -32.28
C PRO A 9 22.97 -9.48 -31.15
N LEU A 10 22.52 -8.24 -31.31
CA LEU A 10 21.55 -7.53 -30.47
C LEU A 10 20.20 -8.28 -30.36
N ALA A 11 20.01 -9.33 -31.14
CA ALA A 11 18.80 -10.16 -31.17
C ALA A 11 18.61 -11.05 -29.94
N LEU A 12 19.64 -11.29 -29.12
CA LEU A 12 19.51 -12.20 -27.97
C LEU A 12 18.95 -11.52 -26.70
N VAL A 13 18.85 -10.20 -26.66
CA VAL A 13 18.37 -9.42 -25.51
C VAL A 13 16.84 -9.29 -25.49
N LEU A 14 16.17 -9.52 -26.60
CA LEU A 14 14.72 -9.36 -26.71
C LEU A 14 13.90 -10.60 -26.28
N LEU A 15 14.51 -11.72 -26.01
CA LEU A 15 13.83 -12.97 -25.62
C LEU A 15 13.63 -13.16 -24.12
N SER A 16 14.16 -12.25 -23.28
CA SER A 16 14.04 -12.37 -21.81
C SER A 16 12.85 -11.61 -21.21
N ALA A 17 11.99 -10.99 -22.01
CA ALA A 17 10.87 -10.18 -21.54
C ALA A 17 9.60 -11.00 -21.22
N CYS A 18 9.60 -12.31 -21.48
CA CYS A 18 8.48 -13.18 -21.11
C CYS A 18 8.82 -13.91 -19.81
N GLY A 19 8.73 -13.20 -18.68
CA GLY A 19 8.77 -13.85 -17.38
C GLY A 19 7.65 -14.91 -17.26
N PRO A 20 7.79 -15.92 -16.40
CA PRO A 20 6.75 -16.93 -16.21
C PRO A 20 5.43 -16.22 -15.92
N LYS A 21 4.37 -16.61 -16.63
CA LYS A 21 3.02 -16.06 -16.44
C LYS A 21 2.63 -16.33 -14.99
N GLN A 22 2.52 -15.29 -14.18
CA GLN A 22 2.11 -15.43 -12.79
C GLN A 22 0.69 -16.02 -12.75
N VAL A 23 0.57 -17.20 -12.15
CA VAL A 23 -0.70 -17.90 -11.96
C VAL A 23 -1.20 -17.53 -10.57
N PHE A 24 -2.40 -17.01 -10.49
CA PHE A 24 -3.08 -16.68 -9.24
C PHE A 24 -4.07 -17.77 -8.89
N GLU A 25 -4.15 -18.17 -7.65
CA GLU A 25 -5.10 -19.17 -7.16
C GLU A 25 -6.54 -18.63 -7.19
N TYR A 26 -6.69 -17.35 -6.84
CA TYR A 26 -7.97 -16.66 -6.83
C TYR A 26 -7.94 -15.39 -7.68
N PRO A 27 -9.05 -15.02 -8.33
CA PRO A 27 -9.13 -13.79 -9.13
C PRO A 27 -8.77 -12.52 -8.36
N PHE A 28 -9.10 -12.41 -7.08
CA PHE A 28 -8.79 -11.22 -6.28
C PHE A 28 -7.29 -10.94 -6.15
N GLN A 29 -6.45 -11.95 -6.31
CA GLN A 29 -4.99 -11.83 -6.25
C GLN A 29 -4.39 -11.24 -7.53
N ASP A 30 -5.13 -11.25 -8.65
CA ASP A 30 -4.64 -10.74 -9.93
C ASP A 30 -4.74 -9.21 -10.01
N PRO A 31 -3.61 -8.47 -9.94
CA PRO A 31 -3.62 -7.01 -9.96
C PRO A 31 -4.07 -6.41 -11.32
N ARG A 32 -4.20 -7.23 -12.36
CA ARG A 32 -4.64 -6.80 -13.70
C ARG A 32 -6.16 -6.69 -13.80
N LEU A 33 -6.90 -7.32 -12.89
CA LEU A 33 -8.35 -7.21 -12.82
C LEU A 33 -8.75 -5.87 -12.18
N LYS A 34 -9.95 -5.42 -12.49
CA LYS A 34 -10.53 -4.25 -11.85
C LYS A 34 -10.69 -4.46 -10.34
N ILE A 35 -10.53 -3.38 -9.58
CA ILE A 35 -10.62 -3.44 -8.11
C ILE A 35 -11.99 -3.98 -7.68
N GLU A 36 -13.06 -3.53 -8.31
CA GLU A 36 -14.43 -3.94 -8.00
C GLU A 36 -14.59 -5.47 -8.16
N ASP A 37 -14.13 -6.02 -9.28
CA ASP A 37 -14.22 -7.47 -9.55
C ASP A 37 -13.40 -8.28 -8.53
N ARG A 38 -12.25 -7.76 -8.13
CA ARG A 38 -11.38 -8.37 -7.11
C ARG A 38 -12.04 -8.35 -5.74
N VAL A 39 -12.64 -7.24 -5.36
CA VAL A 39 -13.36 -7.08 -4.09
C VAL A 39 -14.57 -8.01 -4.03
N GLU A 40 -15.39 -8.05 -5.06
CA GLU A 40 -16.55 -8.96 -5.13
C GLU A 40 -16.13 -10.43 -5.02
N ASN A 41 -15.09 -10.83 -5.74
CA ASN A 41 -14.54 -12.17 -5.64
C ASN A 41 -14.09 -12.49 -4.22
N LEU A 42 -13.30 -11.61 -3.59
CA LEU A 42 -12.85 -11.79 -2.21
C LEU A 42 -14.04 -11.92 -1.24
N ILE A 43 -15.01 -11.01 -1.32
CA ILE A 43 -16.20 -11.02 -0.45
C ILE A 43 -17.00 -12.32 -0.61
N SER A 44 -17.07 -12.87 -1.81
CA SER A 44 -17.76 -14.13 -2.07
C SER A 44 -17.11 -15.34 -1.42
N LEU A 45 -15.80 -15.27 -1.19
CA LEU A 45 -14.99 -16.35 -0.58
C LEU A 45 -14.96 -16.29 0.94
N LEU A 46 -15.24 -15.14 1.54
CA LEU A 46 -15.18 -14.92 3.00
C LEU A 46 -16.43 -15.45 3.71
N THR A 47 -16.21 -16.10 4.86
CA THR A 47 -17.32 -16.43 5.77
C THR A 47 -17.84 -15.16 6.48
N PRO A 48 -19.05 -15.20 7.08
CA PRO A 48 -19.54 -14.08 7.87
C PRO A 48 -18.59 -13.69 9.03
N GLU A 49 -18.00 -14.66 9.71
CA GLU A 49 -17.08 -14.45 10.83
C GLU A 49 -15.79 -13.78 10.35
N GLU A 50 -15.24 -14.22 9.21
CA GLU A 50 -14.07 -13.60 8.58
C GLU A 50 -14.35 -12.16 8.17
N LYS A 51 -15.52 -11.89 7.60
CA LYS A 51 -15.94 -10.53 7.25
C LYS A 51 -15.96 -9.61 8.48
N VAL A 52 -16.53 -10.09 9.58
CA VAL A 52 -16.56 -9.33 10.84
C VAL A 52 -15.15 -9.11 11.37
N GLY A 53 -14.30 -10.13 11.35
CA GLY A 53 -12.90 -10.03 11.80
C GLY A 53 -12.07 -9.03 10.99
N LEU A 54 -12.32 -8.93 9.67
CA LEU A 54 -11.65 -7.97 8.78
C LEU A 54 -12.14 -6.52 8.98
N MET A 55 -13.29 -6.30 9.59
CA MET A 55 -13.81 -4.96 9.92
C MET A 55 -13.16 -4.35 11.16
N MET A 56 -12.45 -5.13 11.97
CA MET A 56 -11.74 -4.64 13.14
C MET A 56 -10.47 -3.90 12.74
N ASN A 57 -10.06 -2.88 13.52
CA ASN A 57 -8.80 -2.17 13.25
C ASN A 57 -7.57 -3.10 13.26
N LYS A 58 -7.55 -4.07 14.17
CA LYS A 58 -6.64 -5.22 14.11
C LYS A 58 -7.37 -6.34 13.37
N SER A 59 -7.34 -6.26 12.04
CA SER A 59 -7.99 -7.28 11.23
C SER A 59 -7.29 -8.63 11.38
N ILE A 60 -8.09 -9.69 11.40
CA ILE A 60 -7.57 -11.06 11.45
C ILE A 60 -6.86 -11.43 10.15
N SER A 61 -5.98 -12.45 10.20
CA SER A 61 -5.54 -13.13 8.97
C SER A 61 -6.64 -14.08 8.46
N VAL A 62 -6.65 -14.29 7.15
CA VAL A 62 -7.43 -15.35 6.50
C VAL A 62 -6.46 -16.22 5.73
N ASP A 63 -5.75 -17.08 6.46
CA ASP A 63 -4.60 -17.82 5.94
C ASP A 63 -4.94 -18.70 4.73
N ARG A 64 -6.15 -19.30 4.69
CA ARG A 64 -6.62 -20.08 3.56
C ARG A 64 -6.75 -19.29 2.25
N LEU A 65 -6.82 -17.97 2.32
CA LEU A 65 -6.85 -17.05 1.16
C LEU A 65 -5.55 -16.28 1.00
N GLY A 66 -4.53 -16.55 1.83
CA GLY A 66 -3.26 -15.83 1.81
C GLY A 66 -3.37 -14.36 2.24
N ILE A 67 -4.38 -14.02 3.06
CA ILE A 67 -4.58 -12.66 3.56
C ILE A 67 -3.92 -12.57 4.94
N PRO A 68 -2.87 -11.75 5.12
CA PRO A 68 -2.26 -11.52 6.41
C PRO A 68 -3.16 -10.68 7.31
N SER A 69 -2.93 -10.76 8.63
CA SER A 69 -3.50 -9.79 9.56
C SER A 69 -2.96 -8.39 9.25
N TYR A 70 -3.76 -7.37 9.53
CA TYR A 70 -3.38 -5.99 9.28
C TYR A 70 -3.97 -5.08 10.36
N ASN A 71 -3.16 -4.13 10.85
CA ASN A 71 -3.64 -3.12 11.76
C ASN A 71 -3.72 -1.77 11.03
N TRP A 72 -4.94 -1.33 10.71
CA TRP A 72 -5.19 -0.06 10.02
C TRP A 72 -5.43 1.11 10.99
N TRP A 73 -5.25 0.91 12.30
CA TRP A 73 -5.35 2.01 13.25
C TRP A 73 -4.28 3.04 12.98
N SER A 74 -4.72 4.27 12.72
CA SER A 74 -3.82 5.40 12.51
C SER A 74 -4.47 6.70 12.98
N GLU A 75 -3.63 7.68 13.28
CA GLU A 75 -4.06 9.01 13.67
C GLU A 75 -3.11 10.04 13.06
N ALA A 76 -3.66 10.97 12.27
CA ALA A 76 -2.89 11.99 11.60
C ALA A 76 -3.63 13.35 11.51
N CYS A 77 -4.56 13.58 12.42
CA CYS A 77 -5.38 14.80 12.41
C CYS A 77 -4.56 16.10 12.42
N HIS A 78 -3.37 16.08 13.01
CA HIS A 78 -2.45 17.21 13.04
C HIS A 78 -0.98 16.81 12.82
N GLY A 79 -0.78 15.82 11.97
CA GLY A 79 0.53 15.21 11.67
C GLY A 79 0.60 13.76 12.11
N VAL A 80 1.68 13.08 11.71
CA VAL A 80 1.94 11.68 12.09
C VAL A 80 2.17 11.61 13.60
N ARG A 81 1.46 10.69 14.28
CA ARG A 81 1.51 10.53 15.73
C ARG A 81 2.75 9.78 16.18
N GLU A 82 3.92 10.34 15.93
CA GLU A 82 5.19 9.81 16.45
C GLU A 82 6.21 10.92 16.63
N ASP A 83 7.23 10.68 17.44
CA ASP A 83 8.32 11.62 17.62
C ASP A 83 9.14 11.77 16.35
N GLY A 84 9.51 13.01 16.04
CA GLY A 84 10.38 13.33 14.89
C GLY A 84 9.64 13.66 13.59
N TYR A 85 8.32 13.71 13.61
CA TYR A 85 7.49 14.16 12.49
C TYR A 85 6.96 15.58 12.70
N THR A 86 6.45 16.16 11.61
CA THR A 86 5.92 17.53 11.64
C THR A 86 4.59 17.55 12.41
N VAL A 87 4.49 18.45 13.36
CA VAL A 87 3.24 18.71 14.10
C VAL A 87 2.56 19.94 13.52
N TYR A 88 1.34 19.74 13.05
CA TYR A 88 0.48 20.79 12.50
C TYR A 88 -0.52 21.28 13.55
N PRO A 89 -1.14 22.46 13.34
CA PRO A 89 -2.26 22.89 14.18
C PRO A 89 -3.41 21.88 14.18
N GLN A 90 -4.22 21.92 15.21
CA GLN A 90 -5.47 21.12 15.27
C GLN A 90 -6.37 21.41 14.05
N PRO A 91 -7.14 20.42 13.56
CA PRO A 91 -7.99 20.59 12.37
C PRO A 91 -8.94 21.77 12.44
N ILE A 92 -9.49 22.07 13.62
CA ILE A 92 -10.37 23.22 13.82
C ILE A 92 -9.62 24.55 13.55
N GLY A 93 -8.34 24.66 13.95
CA GLY A 93 -7.54 25.84 13.70
C GLY A 93 -7.18 25.97 12.22
N MET A 94 -6.82 24.87 11.59
CA MET A 94 -6.51 24.85 10.15
C MET A 94 -7.76 25.16 9.31
N ALA A 95 -8.92 24.60 9.68
CA ALA A 95 -10.19 24.84 8.98
C ALA A 95 -10.64 26.32 9.09
N ALA A 96 -10.32 27.00 10.18
CA ALA A 96 -10.63 28.42 10.37
C ALA A 96 -9.94 29.35 9.36
N ALA A 97 -8.91 28.88 8.66
CA ALA A 97 -8.30 29.62 7.55
C ALA A 97 -9.15 29.66 6.28
N PHE A 98 -10.21 28.83 6.18
CA PHE A 98 -11.08 28.71 5.00
C PHE A 98 -10.30 28.56 3.67
N ASN A 99 -9.16 27.87 3.72
CA ASN A 99 -8.26 27.68 2.59
C ASN A 99 -8.11 26.17 2.26
N PRO A 100 -8.95 25.64 1.35
CA PRO A 100 -8.90 24.22 0.98
C PRO A 100 -7.55 23.79 0.40
N GLN A 101 -6.86 24.68 -0.36
CA GLN A 101 -5.59 24.36 -0.95
C GLN A 101 -4.51 24.16 0.13
N GLN A 102 -4.49 25.00 1.15
CA GLN A 102 -3.57 24.84 2.28
C GLN A 102 -3.82 23.52 3.01
N MET A 103 -5.08 23.12 3.17
CA MET A 103 -5.43 21.83 3.77
C MET A 103 -4.90 20.67 2.93
N TYR A 104 -5.09 20.74 1.61
CA TYR A 104 -4.55 19.74 0.71
C TYR A 104 -3.02 19.62 0.81
N ASP A 105 -2.33 20.75 0.83
CA ASP A 105 -0.86 20.78 0.91
C ASP A 105 -0.36 20.18 2.24
N VAL A 106 -1.00 20.52 3.36
CA VAL A 106 -0.67 19.97 4.68
C VAL A 106 -0.87 18.46 4.70
N PHE A 107 -2.03 17.96 4.27
CA PHE A 107 -2.31 16.53 4.31
C PHE A 107 -1.51 15.74 3.27
N SER A 108 -1.07 16.36 2.18
CA SER A 108 -0.11 15.77 1.26
C SER A 108 1.24 15.53 1.95
N GLN A 109 1.73 16.51 2.72
CA GLN A 109 2.97 16.35 3.50
C GLN A 109 2.82 15.29 4.60
N VAL A 110 1.69 15.26 5.30
CA VAL A 110 1.39 14.21 6.30
C VAL A 110 1.41 12.83 5.65
N SER A 111 0.82 12.69 4.46
CA SER A 111 0.83 11.43 3.71
C SER A 111 2.24 11.00 3.32
N ASP A 112 3.09 11.92 2.87
CA ASP A 112 4.48 11.64 2.52
C ASP A 112 5.29 11.20 3.75
N GLU A 113 5.12 11.88 4.89
CA GLU A 113 5.76 11.50 6.15
C GLU A 113 5.30 10.11 6.63
N ALA A 114 4.00 9.81 6.56
CA ALA A 114 3.45 8.51 6.92
C ALA A 114 4.01 7.39 6.04
N ARG A 115 4.13 7.62 4.71
CA ARG A 115 4.75 6.66 3.79
C ARG A 115 6.24 6.48 4.04
N ALA A 116 6.96 7.56 4.35
CA ALA A 116 8.37 7.50 4.71
C ALA A 116 8.58 6.67 5.99
N ASN A 117 7.69 6.82 6.97
CA ASN A 117 7.70 6.01 8.18
C ASN A 117 7.48 4.53 7.86
N TRP A 118 6.42 4.22 7.12
CA TRP A 118 6.13 2.86 6.68
C TRP A 118 7.32 2.22 5.96
N ASN A 119 7.92 2.92 4.99
CA ASN A 119 9.05 2.40 4.21
C ASN A 119 10.32 2.19 5.03
N ARG A 120 10.48 2.91 6.14
CA ARG A 120 11.63 2.80 7.05
C ARG A 120 11.45 1.69 8.08
N SER A 121 10.23 1.35 8.43
CA SER A 121 9.93 0.31 9.40
C SER A 121 10.19 -1.08 8.78
N ASP A 122 10.58 -2.05 9.62
CA ASP A 122 10.78 -3.45 9.20
C ASP A 122 9.45 -4.19 8.92
N HIS A 123 8.35 -3.43 8.71
CA HIS A 123 7.00 -3.94 8.48
C HIS A 123 6.52 -4.94 9.55
N ASP A 124 7.09 -4.86 10.75
CA ASP A 124 6.51 -5.54 11.89
C ASP A 124 5.15 -4.91 12.19
N ILE A 125 4.12 -5.56 11.66
CA ILE A 125 2.72 -5.14 11.77
C ILE A 125 2.24 -4.89 13.21
N PHE A 126 3.01 -5.35 14.19
CA PHE A 126 2.72 -5.12 15.61
C PHE A 126 3.34 -3.83 16.16
N ASN A 127 4.35 -3.28 15.50
CA ASN A 127 5.11 -2.10 15.96
C ASN A 127 4.95 -0.88 15.06
N VAL A 128 4.28 -1.01 13.90
CA VAL A 128 3.97 0.15 13.07
C VAL A 128 2.61 0.69 13.50
N PRO A 129 2.56 1.82 14.19
CA PRO A 129 1.30 2.34 14.73
C PRO A 129 0.34 2.82 13.65
N MET A 130 0.72 2.71 12.36
CA MET A 130 -0.07 3.28 11.29
C MET A 130 -0.01 2.42 10.05
N GLY A 131 -1.09 1.72 9.77
CA GLY A 131 -1.39 1.28 8.41
C GLY A 131 -1.50 2.53 7.53
N VAL A 132 -0.81 2.54 6.38
CA VAL A 132 -0.87 3.67 5.46
C VAL A 132 -2.21 3.65 4.75
N THR A 133 -3.18 4.34 5.33
CA THR A 133 -4.55 4.47 4.80
C THR A 133 -4.86 5.90 4.33
N TYR A 134 -3.84 6.73 4.18
CA TYR A 134 -3.99 8.12 3.72
C TYR A 134 -3.79 8.26 2.22
#